data_64121b3a8d3c6ce0e8889c0850145637
#
_entry.id   64121b3a8d3c6ce0e8889c0850145637
#
_cell.length_a   1.000
_cell.length_b   1.000
_cell.length_c   1.000
_cell.angle_alpha   90.00
_cell.angle_beta   90.00
_cell.angle_gamma   90.00
#
_symmetry.space_group_name_H-M   'P 1'
#
loop_
_entity.id
_entity.type
_entity.pdbx_description
1 polymer ?
#
loop_
_entity_poly.entity_id
_entity_poly.type
_entity_poly.pdbx_seq_one_letter_code
_entity_poly.pdbx_strand_id
1 'polypeptide(L)'
;MVSIDRICIGGFRNVDYSEIKLRQMTALLAPNNYGKSNILDAIMFASSFVHGTPEMRRQLMRDFTCISINSKIASEPFYCEIEGAFDSVYDYVYRFSFDWYQQSPNSSAAIEGKIIGEYLGIRDNSKEKPKYRTIINRTRESAKYDATGRCNKTIQISDDELVMVKLSNIDSWAFMPVAKELLGITISSVDIIADPKQHFLPRKMVTADGEQLVYDGFTQYLYQLKQEDERLFNVMISILTTLVPTIQTVNPVRFSSELKKIDKDVPYELPDLYDVYVKESHNNQTTPFRFMSTGSMRILFLLASVIHASKRGVQILMVEELENSIHPDLLQSLLNAIPMLLGDTKLLFTSHSTHLAKHLTYDQLYVGLPSDDGVADFRILKQTKMKNVLKIAAAGEMALGEYLFELMLSAEDDRRMIDVFFEEKPKRKGGLDD
;
A
#
# COMPACT_ATOMS: atom_id res chain seq x y z
N MET A 1 19.49 1.62 3.11
CA MET A 1 18.03 1.31 3.23
C MET A 1 17.30 2.17 2.21
N VAL A 2 16.34 1.59 1.47
CA VAL A 2 15.57 2.29 0.44
C VAL A 2 14.30 2.87 1.04
N SER A 3 13.99 4.14 0.75
CA SER A 3 12.69 4.77 1.04
C SER A 3 11.93 5.03 -0.25
N ILE A 4 10.59 5.10 -0.16
CA ILE A 4 9.72 5.59 -1.24
C ILE A 4 9.06 6.87 -0.76
N ASP A 5 9.30 7.99 -1.44
CA ASP A 5 8.77 9.30 -1.03
C ASP A 5 7.60 9.75 -1.91
N ARG A 6 7.54 9.24 -3.15
CA ARG A 6 6.48 9.57 -4.11
C ARG A 6 6.16 8.35 -4.99
N ILE A 7 4.87 8.15 -5.24
CA ILE A 7 4.36 7.18 -6.21
C ILE A 7 3.47 7.91 -7.20
N CYS A 8 3.67 7.62 -8.49
CA CYS A 8 2.74 7.99 -9.55
C CYS A 8 2.21 6.71 -10.19
N ILE A 9 0.91 6.67 -10.39
CA ILE A 9 0.21 5.51 -10.97
C ILE A 9 -0.78 5.99 -12.01
N GLY A 10 -0.95 5.26 -13.11
CA GLY A 10 -1.92 5.62 -14.15
C GLY A 10 -2.25 4.48 -15.10
N GLY A 11 -3.31 4.68 -15.89
CA GLY A 11 -3.79 3.70 -16.85
C GLY A 11 -4.34 2.42 -16.20
N PHE A 12 -4.99 2.53 -15.03
CA PHE A 12 -5.51 1.39 -14.28
C PHE A 12 -6.97 1.65 -13.87
N ARG A 13 -7.91 0.82 -14.26
CA ARG A 13 -9.35 0.98 -13.99
C ARG A 13 -9.83 2.42 -14.26
N ASN A 14 -10.23 3.17 -13.23
CA ASN A 14 -10.61 4.59 -13.36
C ASN A 14 -9.49 5.56 -12.95
N VAL A 15 -8.27 5.07 -12.74
CA VAL A 15 -7.09 5.88 -12.42
C VAL A 15 -6.37 6.25 -13.72
N ASP A 16 -6.58 7.48 -14.19
CA ASP A 16 -5.88 8.05 -15.33
C ASP A 16 -4.42 8.35 -14.98
N TYR A 17 -4.24 9.24 -14.01
CA TYR A 17 -2.95 9.55 -13.42
C TYR A 17 -3.14 10.12 -12.01
N SER A 18 -2.45 9.53 -11.04
CA SER A 18 -2.44 10.01 -9.66
C SER A 18 -1.00 10.07 -9.15
N GLU A 19 -0.68 11.15 -8.47
CA GLU A 19 0.60 11.37 -7.79
C GLU A 19 0.36 11.44 -6.27
N ILE A 20 1.05 10.58 -5.51
CA ILE A 20 0.95 10.54 -4.06
C ILE A 20 2.34 10.72 -3.47
N LYS A 21 2.55 11.83 -2.75
CA LYS A 21 3.72 12.06 -1.90
C LYS A 21 3.46 11.41 -0.56
N LEU A 22 4.27 10.43 -0.23
CA LEU A 22 4.10 9.63 0.98
C LEU A 22 4.74 10.33 2.18
N ARG A 23 3.94 10.55 3.22
CA ARG A 23 4.40 10.90 4.56
C ARG A 23 4.47 9.63 5.40
N GLN A 24 4.89 9.74 6.65
CA GLN A 24 4.86 8.59 7.56
C GLN A 24 3.47 7.97 7.63
N MET A 25 2.42 8.81 7.59
CA MET A 25 1.04 8.40 7.34
C MET A 25 0.46 9.26 6.22
N THR A 26 -0.26 8.64 5.28
CA THR A 26 -0.94 9.32 4.17
C THR A 26 -2.33 8.72 4.00
N ALA A 27 -3.34 9.55 3.95
CA ALA A 27 -4.74 9.14 3.82
C ALA A 27 -5.32 9.55 2.46
N LEU A 28 -6.11 8.64 1.87
CA LEU A 28 -6.99 8.91 0.74
C LEU A 28 -8.43 9.04 1.27
N LEU A 29 -8.95 10.25 1.36
CA LEU A 29 -10.28 10.54 1.88
C LEU A 29 -11.25 10.82 0.73
N ALA A 30 -12.30 10.03 0.62
CA ALA A 30 -13.36 10.25 -0.37
C ALA A 30 -14.61 9.45 -0.01
N PRO A 31 -15.78 9.83 -0.54
CA PRO A 31 -16.96 8.96 -0.58
C PRO A 31 -16.68 7.63 -1.29
N ASN A 32 -17.63 6.70 -1.20
CA ASN A 32 -17.52 5.45 -1.94
C ASN A 32 -17.55 5.69 -3.45
N ASN A 33 -16.91 4.80 -4.20
CA ASN A 33 -16.84 4.82 -5.66
C ASN A 33 -16.00 5.94 -6.30
N TYR A 34 -15.17 6.67 -5.53
CA TYR A 34 -14.23 7.68 -6.03
C TYR A 34 -12.87 7.12 -6.45
N GLY A 35 -12.65 5.81 -6.36
CA GLY A 35 -11.42 5.15 -6.82
C GLY A 35 -10.33 4.99 -5.75
N LYS A 36 -10.64 5.16 -4.45
CA LYS A 36 -9.67 4.91 -3.34
C LYS A 36 -8.98 3.55 -3.44
N SER A 37 -9.77 2.48 -3.46
CA SER A 37 -9.26 1.10 -3.58
C SER A 37 -8.53 0.88 -4.89
N ASN A 38 -8.99 1.50 -6.00
CA ASN A 38 -8.32 1.37 -7.29
C ASN A 38 -6.89 1.92 -7.28
N ILE A 39 -6.61 2.97 -6.49
CA ILE A 39 -5.24 3.47 -6.29
C ILE A 39 -4.40 2.45 -5.52
N LEU A 40 -4.92 1.91 -4.41
CA LEU A 40 -4.19 0.89 -3.64
C LEU A 40 -3.94 -0.37 -4.48
N ASP A 41 -4.96 -0.84 -5.19
CA ASP A 41 -4.84 -1.99 -6.10
C ASP A 41 -3.81 -1.75 -7.20
N ALA A 42 -3.78 -0.53 -7.80
CA ALA A 42 -2.79 -0.18 -8.82
C ALA A 42 -1.36 -0.21 -8.27
N ILE A 43 -1.14 0.21 -7.03
CA ILE A 43 0.16 0.15 -6.35
C ILE A 43 0.56 -1.31 -6.10
N MET A 44 -0.36 -2.15 -5.61
CA MET A 44 -0.11 -3.59 -5.43
C MET A 44 0.15 -4.31 -6.75
N PHE A 45 -0.61 -3.95 -7.79
CA PHE A 45 -0.42 -4.46 -9.14
C PHE A 45 0.98 -4.11 -9.65
N ALA A 46 1.43 -2.85 -9.50
CA ALA A 46 2.76 -2.41 -9.90
C ALA A 46 3.86 -3.22 -9.17
N SER A 47 3.70 -3.43 -7.86
CA SER A 47 4.61 -4.27 -7.08
C SER A 47 4.65 -5.71 -7.61
N SER A 48 3.48 -6.32 -7.84
CA SER A 48 3.38 -7.68 -8.41
C SER A 48 3.99 -7.78 -9.79
N PHE A 49 3.86 -6.73 -10.62
CA PHE A 49 4.44 -6.67 -11.95
C PHE A 49 5.98 -6.65 -11.90
N VAL A 50 6.57 -5.84 -11.02
CA VAL A 50 8.04 -5.76 -10.87
C VAL A 50 8.63 -7.09 -10.38
N HIS A 51 8.00 -7.71 -9.38
CA HIS A 51 8.49 -8.96 -8.78
C HIS A 51 8.12 -10.23 -9.55
N GLY A 52 7.18 -10.13 -10.49
CA GLY A 52 6.67 -11.26 -11.26
C GLY A 52 7.71 -11.86 -12.21
N THR A 53 7.48 -13.11 -12.62
CA THR A 53 8.19 -13.71 -13.75
C THR A 53 7.69 -13.11 -15.09
N PRO A 54 8.38 -13.31 -16.21
CA PRO A 54 7.87 -12.89 -17.52
C PRO A 54 6.47 -13.45 -17.82
N GLU A 55 6.20 -14.71 -17.45
CA GLU A 55 4.89 -15.34 -17.60
C GLU A 55 3.81 -14.63 -16.79
N MET A 56 4.12 -14.31 -15.52
CA MET A 56 3.19 -13.55 -14.65
C MET A 56 2.94 -12.15 -15.22
N ARG A 57 3.96 -11.45 -15.73
CA ARG A 57 3.78 -10.14 -16.37
C ARG A 57 2.87 -10.23 -17.58
N ARG A 58 3.00 -11.25 -18.45
CA ARG A 58 2.07 -11.48 -19.56
C ARG A 58 0.64 -11.67 -19.10
N GLN A 59 0.43 -12.44 -18.01
CA GLN A 59 -0.89 -12.63 -17.42
C GLN A 59 -1.45 -11.32 -16.87
N LEU A 60 -0.64 -10.56 -16.14
CA LEU A 60 -1.05 -9.25 -15.59
C LEU A 60 -1.42 -8.25 -16.69
N MET A 61 -0.66 -8.19 -17.80
CA MET A 61 -1.00 -7.31 -18.94
C MET A 61 -2.30 -7.71 -19.65
N ARG A 62 -2.80 -8.93 -19.42
CA ARG A 62 -4.06 -9.46 -19.96
C ARG A 62 -5.22 -9.41 -18.98
N ASP A 63 -4.99 -8.98 -17.74
CA ASP A 63 -6.03 -8.97 -16.71
C ASP A 63 -7.06 -7.89 -17.01
N PHE A 64 -8.18 -8.30 -17.62
CA PHE A 64 -9.27 -7.42 -18.01
C PHE A 64 -9.92 -6.71 -16.79
N THR A 65 -9.76 -7.22 -15.57
CA THR A 65 -10.29 -6.57 -14.35
C THR A 65 -9.49 -5.33 -13.96
N CYS A 66 -8.29 -5.19 -14.51
CA CYS A 66 -7.37 -4.07 -14.28
C CYS A 66 -7.40 -3.04 -15.42
N ILE A 67 -7.81 -3.47 -16.63
CA ILE A 67 -7.90 -2.59 -17.80
C ILE A 67 -9.05 -1.61 -17.59
N SER A 68 -8.86 -0.35 -17.98
CA SER A 68 -9.91 0.65 -17.89
C SER A 68 -11.03 0.39 -18.92
N ILE A 69 -12.26 0.38 -18.44
CA ILE A 69 -13.46 0.40 -19.28
C ILE A 69 -13.98 1.83 -19.52
N ASN A 70 -13.39 2.82 -18.86
CA ASN A 70 -13.73 4.23 -19.04
C ASN A 70 -13.26 4.70 -20.42
N SER A 71 -14.16 5.20 -21.25
CA SER A 71 -13.88 5.59 -22.63
C SER A 71 -12.75 6.63 -22.77
N LYS A 72 -12.51 7.45 -21.75
CA LYS A 72 -11.48 8.49 -21.76
C LYS A 72 -10.06 7.93 -21.60
N ILE A 73 -9.92 6.83 -20.86
CA ILE A 73 -8.62 6.26 -20.50
C ILE A 73 -8.47 4.79 -20.91
N ALA A 74 -9.42 4.25 -21.70
CA ALA A 74 -9.41 2.84 -22.11
C ALA A 74 -8.20 2.44 -22.98
N SER A 75 -7.58 3.40 -23.66
CA SER A 75 -6.38 3.18 -24.49
C SER A 75 -5.08 3.59 -23.79
N GLU A 76 -5.16 4.14 -22.58
CA GLU A 76 -3.96 4.58 -21.87
C GLU A 76 -3.12 3.40 -21.40
N PRO A 77 -1.80 3.43 -21.63
CA PRO A 77 -0.91 2.41 -21.13
C PRO A 77 -0.82 2.49 -19.60
N PHE A 78 -0.61 1.35 -18.95
CA PHE A 78 -0.26 1.33 -17.54
C PHE A 78 1.04 2.10 -17.31
N TYR A 79 1.07 2.86 -16.24
CA TYR A 79 2.23 3.66 -15.83
C TYR A 79 2.44 3.56 -14.34
N CYS A 80 3.69 3.34 -13.94
CA CYS A 80 4.13 3.44 -12.55
C CYS A 80 5.47 4.16 -12.48
N GLU A 81 5.59 5.11 -11.55
CA GLU A 81 6.85 5.77 -11.19
C GLU A 81 6.97 5.84 -9.67
N ILE A 82 8.12 5.49 -9.16
CA ILE A 82 8.48 5.66 -7.76
C ILE A 82 9.72 6.54 -7.64
N GLU A 83 9.69 7.45 -6.69
CA GLU A 83 10.84 8.24 -6.27
C GLU A 83 11.12 8.02 -4.79
N GLY A 84 12.38 8.07 -4.43
CA GLY A 84 12.82 7.95 -3.05
C GLY A 84 14.33 8.10 -2.91
N ALA A 85 14.82 7.69 -1.76
CA ALA A 85 16.24 7.76 -1.44
C ALA A 85 16.79 6.39 -1.05
N PHE A 86 18.07 6.18 -1.25
CA PHE A 86 18.82 5.06 -0.69
C PHE A 86 20.15 5.54 -0.09
N ASP A 87 20.54 4.88 0.99
CA ASP A 87 21.77 5.19 1.77
C ASP A 87 21.90 6.66 2.19
N SER A 88 20.78 7.39 2.30
CA SER A 88 20.72 8.81 2.70
C SER A 88 21.53 9.78 1.83
N VAL A 89 22.17 9.29 0.76
CA VAL A 89 23.04 10.07 -0.13
C VAL A 89 22.49 10.13 -1.54
N TYR A 90 21.80 9.11 -1.97
CA TYR A 90 21.34 8.97 -3.33
C TYR A 90 19.82 9.07 -3.39
N ASP A 91 19.31 9.85 -4.36
CA ASP A 91 17.92 9.79 -4.75
C ASP A 91 17.78 8.96 -6.02
N TYR A 92 16.65 8.32 -6.17
CA TYR A 92 16.34 7.56 -7.36
C TYR A 92 14.96 7.91 -7.92
N VAL A 93 14.80 7.69 -9.21
CA VAL A 93 13.53 7.64 -9.93
C VAL A 93 13.52 6.37 -10.73
N TYR A 94 12.56 5.49 -10.46
CA TYR A 94 12.31 4.32 -11.27
C TYR A 94 10.90 4.37 -11.83
N ARG A 95 10.75 4.18 -13.12
CA ARG A 95 9.46 4.16 -13.80
C ARG A 95 9.41 3.07 -14.85
N PHE A 96 8.21 2.54 -15.06
CA PHE A 96 7.92 1.65 -16.17
C PHE A 96 6.50 1.86 -16.70
N SER A 97 6.29 1.46 -17.94
CA SER A 97 4.99 1.50 -18.59
C SER A 97 4.86 0.36 -19.58
N PHE A 98 3.62 -0.08 -19.79
CA PHE A 98 3.31 -1.10 -20.77
C PHE A 98 1.94 -0.86 -21.41
N ASP A 99 1.78 -1.34 -22.65
CA ASP A 99 0.50 -1.41 -23.31
C ASP A 99 -0.27 -2.65 -22.84
N TRP A 100 -1.57 -2.46 -22.54
CA TRP A 100 -2.46 -3.55 -22.21
C TRP A 100 -2.72 -4.45 -23.41
N TYR A 101 -3.02 -5.73 -23.15
CA TYR A 101 -3.58 -6.61 -24.17
C TYR A 101 -4.86 -6.03 -24.75
N GLN A 102 -4.98 -6.02 -26.07
CA GLN A 102 -6.17 -5.52 -26.76
C GLN A 102 -6.70 -6.60 -27.71
N GLN A 103 -7.97 -6.94 -27.55
CA GLN A 103 -8.67 -7.78 -28.49
C GLN A 103 -9.40 -6.90 -29.50
N SER A 104 -9.01 -6.96 -30.77
CA SER A 104 -9.69 -6.20 -31.80
C SER A 104 -11.09 -6.81 -32.07
N PRO A 105 -12.17 -6.03 -31.94
CA PRO A 105 -13.53 -6.54 -32.20
C PRO A 105 -13.78 -7.04 -33.62
N ASN A 106 -12.94 -6.60 -34.58
CA ASN A 106 -13.10 -6.85 -36.02
C ASN A 106 -11.99 -7.67 -36.66
N SER A 107 -11.04 -8.20 -35.87
CA SER A 107 -9.97 -9.04 -36.40
C SER A 107 -9.66 -10.19 -35.43
N SER A 108 -9.28 -11.33 -35.98
CA SER A 108 -8.77 -12.46 -35.21
C SER A 108 -7.34 -12.22 -34.63
N ALA A 109 -6.76 -11.06 -34.89
CA ALA A 109 -5.44 -10.69 -34.41
C ALA A 109 -5.60 -9.92 -33.09
N ALA A 110 -5.18 -10.54 -32.00
CA ALA A 110 -5.00 -9.89 -30.72
C ALA A 110 -3.68 -9.13 -30.71
N ILE A 111 -3.65 -7.95 -30.09
CA ILE A 111 -2.43 -7.21 -29.82
C ILE A 111 -1.97 -7.59 -28.43
N GLU A 112 -0.81 -8.26 -28.33
CA GLU A 112 -0.23 -8.65 -27.06
C GLU A 112 0.21 -7.40 -26.28
N GLY A 113 0.03 -7.47 -24.96
CA GLY A 113 0.59 -6.48 -24.05
C GLY A 113 2.12 -6.49 -24.09
N LYS A 114 2.73 -5.31 -24.04
CA LYS A 114 4.20 -5.19 -24.05
C LYS A 114 4.69 -4.03 -23.23
N ILE A 115 5.85 -4.21 -22.62
CA ILE A 115 6.55 -3.12 -21.92
C ILE A 115 7.08 -2.14 -22.95
N ILE A 116 6.62 -0.88 -22.85
CA ILE A 116 6.92 0.18 -23.83
C ILE A 116 7.92 1.20 -23.28
N GLY A 117 8.17 1.18 -21.99
CA GLY A 117 9.11 2.08 -21.37
C GLY A 117 9.63 1.58 -20.03
N GLU A 118 10.91 1.86 -19.78
CA GLU A 118 11.53 1.66 -18.47
C GLU A 118 12.66 2.67 -18.28
N TYR A 119 12.68 3.32 -17.14
CA TYR A 119 13.69 4.32 -16.81
C TYR A 119 14.17 4.14 -15.37
N LEU A 120 15.49 4.20 -15.18
CA LEU A 120 16.12 4.34 -13.87
C LEU A 120 17.09 5.53 -13.92
N GLY A 121 16.85 6.51 -13.07
CA GLY A 121 17.73 7.64 -12.83
C GLY A 121 18.22 7.66 -11.39
N ILE A 122 19.48 8.01 -11.17
CA ILE A 122 20.10 8.13 -9.86
C ILE A 122 20.74 9.52 -9.73
N ARG A 123 20.52 10.17 -8.60
CA ARG A 123 21.12 11.46 -8.26
C ARG A 123 21.98 11.31 -7.01
N ASP A 124 23.22 11.71 -7.09
CA ASP A 124 24.19 11.72 -6.00
C ASP A 124 24.16 13.10 -5.33
N ASN A 125 23.57 13.18 -4.14
CA ASN A 125 23.37 14.42 -3.39
C ASN A 125 24.65 14.89 -2.66
N SER A 126 25.72 14.11 -2.67
CA SER A 126 27.02 14.55 -2.15
C SER A 126 27.73 15.55 -3.08
N LYS A 127 27.27 15.68 -4.34
CA LYS A 127 27.83 16.56 -5.33
C LYS A 127 27.33 18.00 -5.16
N GLU A 128 28.19 18.97 -5.49
CA GLU A 128 27.87 20.40 -5.40
C GLU A 128 26.67 20.83 -6.28
N LYS A 129 26.45 20.14 -7.42
CA LYS A 129 25.32 20.36 -8.34
C LYS A 129 24.72 19.00 -8.73
N PRO A 130 23.90 18.41 -7.85
CA PRO A 130 23.37 17.07 -8.08
C PRO A 130 22.39 17.06 -9.26
N LYS A 131 22.61 16.17 -10.22
CA LYS A 131 21.72 15.91 -11.36
C LYS A 131 21.44 14.43 -11.47
N TYR A 132 20.25 14.08 -11.94
CA TYR A 132 19.94 12.71 -12.26
C TYR A 132 20.81 12.21 -13.42
N ARG A 133 21.45 11.07 -13.21
CA ARG A 133 22.15 10.29 -14.21
C ARG A 133 21.25 9.17 -14.66
N THR A 134 21.00 9.06 -15.95
CA THR A 134 20.23 7.98 -16.53
C THR A 134 21.03 6.69 -16.50
N ILE A 135 20.48 5.65 -15.86
CA ILE A 135 21.09 4.34 -15.72
C ILE A 135 20.43 3.32 -16.65
N ILE A 136 19.11 3.39 -16.81
CA ILE A 136 18.31 2.58 -17.73
C ILE A 136 17.41 3.52 -18.51
N ASN A 137 17.32 3.30 -19.80
CA ASN A 137 16.37 3.98 -20.69
C ASN A 137 15.87 3.01 -21.75
N ARG A 138 14.64 2.55 -21.61
CA ARG A 138 13.92 1.73 -22.59
C ARG A 138 12.79 2.54 -23.21
N THR A 139 12.71 2.49 -24.51
CA THR A 139 11.62 3.02 -25.33
C THR A 139 10.95 1.88 -26.09
N ARG A 140 9.94 2.19 -26.92
CA ARG A 140 9.31 1.20 -27.80
C ARG A 140 10.29 0.55 -28.78
N GLU A 141 11.36 1.26 -29.15
CA GLU A 141 12.30 0.86 -30.21
C GLU A 141 13.58 0.23 -29.68
N SER A 142 14.03 0.64 -28.50
CA SER A 142 15.33 0.24 -28.00
C SER A 142 15.38 0.23 -26.45
N ALA A 143 16.27 -0.61 -25.94
CA ALA A 143 16.62 -0.62 -24.53
C ALA A 143 18.13 -0.35 -24.38
N LYS A 144 18.47 0.64 -23.55
CA LYS A 144 19.84 1.06 -23.28
C LYS A 144 20.10 1.11 -21.78
N TYR A 145 21.35 0.86 -21.40
CA TYR A 145 21.78 0.96 -20.01
C TYR A 145 23.17 1.56 -19.88
N ASP A 146 23.48 2.02 -18.69
CA ASP A 146 24.80 2.54 -18.36
C ASP A 146 25.73 1.42 -17.89
N ALA A 147 26.78 1.15 -18.69
CA ALA A 147 27.80 0.17 -18.36
C ALA A 147 29.13 0.84 -17.92
N THR A 148 29.43 2.05 -18.43
CA THR A 148 30.75 2.65 -18.32
C THR A 148 30.74 4.17 -18.08
N GLY A 149 29.64 4.68 -17.56
CA GLY A 149 29.49 6.10 -17.26
C GLY A 149 28.46 6.84 -18.12
N ARG A 150 27.88 6.17 -19.12
CA ARG A 150 26.84 6.74 -20.00
C ARG A 150 25.80 5.66 -20.33
N CYS A 151 24.53 6.03 -20.39
CA CYS A 151 23.44 5.15 -20.79
C CYS A 151 23.39 5.00 -22.33
N ASN A 152 24.35 4.28 -22.90
CA ASN A 152 24.49 4.14 -24.35
C ASN A 152 24.66 2.69 -24.81
N LYS A 153 24.82 1.73 -23.90
CA LYS A 153 24.96 0.32 -24.25
C LYS A 153 23.59 -0.30 -24.49
N THR A 154 23.38 -0.83 -25.69
CA THR A 154 22.13 -1.49 -26.05
C THR A 154 22.06 -2.89 -25.45
N ILE A 155 20.86 -3.29 -25.01
CA ILE A 155 20.55 -4.63 -24.52
C ILE A 155 19.36 -5.19 -25.29
N GLN A 156 19.42 -6.44 -25.68
CA GLN A 156 18.27 -7.17 -26.21
C GLN A 156 17.41 -7.66 -25.06
N ILE A 157 16.10 -7.38 -25.12
CA ILE A 157 15.15 -7.71 -24.08
C ILE A 157 13.80 -8.06 -24.71
N SER A 158 13.09 -9.00 -24.12
CA SER A 158 11.75 -9.38 -24.55
C SER A 158 10.70 -8.36 -24.11
N ASP A 159 9.51 -8.43 -24.72
CA ASP A 159 8.42 -7.48 -24.47
C ASP A 159 7.83 -7.58 -23.05
N ASP A 160 8.09 -8.68 -22.35
CA ASP A 160 7.61 -9.01 -21.01
C ASP A 160 8.70 -9.00 -19.92
N GLU A 161 9.93 -8.62 -20.27
CA GLU A 161 11.07 -8.59 -19.35
C GLU A 161 11.45 -7.14 -19.00
N LEU A 162 11.70 -6.85 -17.72
CA LEU A 162 12.24 -5.57 -17.27
C LEU A 162 13.76 -5.55 -17.36
N VAL A 163 14.32 -4.44 -17.88
CA VAL A 163 15.78 -4.24 -18.00
C VAL A 163 16.45 -4.28 -16.63
N MET A 164 15.85 -3.65 -15.63
CA MET A 164 16.37 -3.65 -14.25
C MET A 164 16.49 -5.07 -13.71
N VAL A 165 15.45 -5.90 -13.90
CA VAL A 165 15.45 -7.31 -13.46
C VAL A 165 16.55 -8.09 -14.17
N LYS A 166 16.71 -7.92 -15.47
CA LYS A 166 17.75 -8.60 -16.24
C LYS A 166 19.15 -8.20 -15.79
N LEU A 167 19.40 -6.92 -15.63
CA LEU A 167 20.69 -6.38 -15.22
C LEU A 167 21.07 -6.68 -13.78
N SER A 168 20.09 -6.85 -12.87
CA SER A 168 20.34 -7.22 -11.47
C SER A 168 21.01 -8.58 -11.29
N ASN A 169 20.99 -9.41 -12.34
CA ASN A 169 21.66 -10.72 -12.37
C ASN A 169 23.08 -10.68 -13.00
N ILE A 170 23.58 -9.48 -13.35
CA ILE A 170 24.90 -9.30 -13.97
C ILE A 170 25.86 -8.71 -12.90
N ASP A 171 26.68 -9.55 -12.30
CA ASP A 171 27.59 -9.14 -11.21
C ASP A 171 28.60 -8.07 -11.63
N SER A 172 28.98 -8.01 -12.91
CA SER A 172 29.89 -6.98 -13.42
C SER A 172 29.25 -5.61 -13.66
N TRP A 173 27.94 -5.49 -13.52
CA TRP A 173 27.25 -4.23 -13.69
C TRP A 173 27.36 -3.34 -12.42
N ALA A 174 27.93 -2.15 -12.57
CA ALA A 174 28.21 -1.24 -11.43
C ALA A 174 26.97 -0.85 -10.61
N PHE A 175 25.77 -0.87 -11.20
CA PHE A 175 24.51 -0.51 -10.55
C PHE A 175 23.70 -1.74 -10.10
N MET A 176 24.25 -2.94 -10.19
CA MET A 176 23.58 -4.17 -9.73
C MET A 176 23.15 -4.07 -8.24
N PRO A 177 23.98 -3.55 -7.30
CA PRO A 177 23.56 -3.40 -5.91
C PRO A 177 22.32 -2.50 -5.77
N VAL A 178 22.26 -1.38 -6.49
CA VAL A 178 21.12 -0.46 -6.47
C VAL A 178 19.87 -1.16 -7.05
N ALA A 179 20.00 -1.87 -8.15
CA ALA A 179 18.88 -2.61 -8.73
C ALA A 179 18.34 -3.69 -7.78
N LYS A 180 19.21 -4.41 -7.07
CA LYS A 180 18.82 -5.39 -6.04
C LYS A 180 18.08 -4.73 -4.86
N GLU A 181 18.56 -3.57 -4.40
CA GLU A 181 17.88 -2.80 -3.34
C GLU A 181 16.48 -2.34 -3.81
N LEU A 182 16.34 -1.84 -5.04
CA LEU A 182 15.05 -1.44 -5.60
C LEU A 182 14.11 -2.63 -5.82
N LEU A 183 14.63 -3.77 -6.24
CA LEU A 183 13.87 -5.02 -6.34
C LEU A 183 13.56 -5.62 -4.96
N GLY A 184 14.24 -5.22 -3.91
CA GLY A 184 13.94 -5.57 -2.52
C GLY A 184 12.83 -4.75 -1.88
N ILE A 185 12.30 -3.74 -2.58
CA ILE A 185 11.18 -2.93 -2.09
C ILE A 185 9.95 -3.83 -1.90
N THR A 186 9.39 -3.81 -0.68
CA THR A 186 8.18 -4.54 -0.34
C THR A 186 7.03 -3.61 -0.01
N ILE A 187 5.89 -3.88 -0.62
CA ILE A 187 4.61 -3.20 -0.36
C ILE A 187 3.65 -4.27 0.15
N SER A 188 3.00 -4.01 1.26
CA SER A 188 2.06 -4.94 1.87
C SER A 188 0.70 -4.29 2.04
N SER A 189 -0.36 -5.06 1.84
CA SER A 189 -1.73 -4.65 2.13
C SER A 189 -2.29 -5.50 3.26
N VAL A 190 -3.02 -4.84 4.16
CA VAL A 190 -3.72 -5.50 5.27
C VAL A 190 -5.21 -5.29 5.07
N ASP A 191 -5.92 -6.40 4.94
CA ASP A 191 -7.39 -6.41 4.89
C ASP A 191 -7.94 -6.42 6.32
N ILE A 192 -8.37 -5.24 6.78
CA ILE A 192 -9.06 -5.10 8.07
C ILE A 192 -10.58 -5.11 7.92
N ILE A 193 -11.11 -5.15 6.70
CA ILE A 193 -12.55 -5.17 6.40
C ILE A 193 -13.11 -6.57 6.65
N ALA A 194 -12.32 -7.61 6.39
CA ALA A 194 -12.69 -8.98 6.65
C ALA A 194 -13.07 -9.21 8.13
N ASP A 195 -13.87 -10.24 8.41
CA ASP A 195 -14.22 -10.58 9.79
C ASP A 195 -12.94 -10.86 10.60
N PRO A 196 -12.61 -10.00 11.59
CA PRO A 196 -11.37 -10.13 12.34
C PRO A 196 -11.26 -11.44 13.11
N LYS A 197 -12.37 -12.12 13.40
CA LYS A 197 -12.37 -13.46 14.03
C LYS A 197 -11.58 -14.48 13.21
N GLN A 198 -11.52 -14.33 11.89
CA GLN A 198 -10.79 -15.23 11.02
C GLN A 198 -9.29 -15.29 11.35
N HIS A 199 -8.70 -14.20 11.86
CA HIS A 199 -7.30 -14.15 12.26
C HIS A 199 -7.01 -14.92 13.57
N PHE A 200 -8.05 -15.21 14.36
CA PHE A 200 -7.95 -15.92 15.64
C PHE A 200 -8.45 -17.37 15.58
N LEU A 201 -8.93 -17.82 14.42
CA LEU A 201 -9.48 -19.15 14.22
C LEU A 201 -8.67 -19.92 13.17
N PRO A 202 -8.50 -21.24 13.36
CA PRO A 202 -7.96 -22.09 12.31
C PRO A 202 -8.91 -22.12 11.13
N ARG A 203 -8.39 -22.00 9.91
CA ARG A 203 -9.15 -22.20 8.68
C ARG A 203 -9.05 -23.63 8.23
N LYS A 204 -10.18 -24.20 7.80
CA LYS A 204 -10.17 -25.48 7.09
C LYS A 204 -9.78 -25.23 5.63
N MET A 205 -8.69 -25.82 5.19
CA MET A 205 -8.36 -25.91 3.77
C MET A 205 -8.59 -27.33 3.28
N VAL A 206 -9.28 -27.47 2.15
CA VAL A 206 -9.40 -28.75 1.44
C VAL A 206 -8.21 -28.85 0.50
N THR A 207 -7.31 -29.76 0.78
CA THR A 207 -6.18 -30.10 -0.08
C THR A 207 -6.49 -31.40 -0.84
N ALA A 208 -5.66 -31.77 -1.83
CA ALA A 208 -5.80 -33.03 -2.56
C ALA A 208 -5.75 -34.26 -1.63
N ASP A 209 -5.13 -34.13 -0.45
CA ASP A 209 -4.96 -35.20 0.55
C ASP A 209 -6.02 -35.17 1.66
N GLY A 210 -7.01 -34.26 1.60
CA GLY A 210 -8.09 -34.15 2.59
C GLY A 210 -8.23 -32.77 3.25
N GLU A 211 -9.09 -32.65 4.25
CA GLU A 211 -9.27 -31.43 5.03
C GLU A 211 -8.08 -31.21 5.97
N GLN A 212 -7.39 -30.07 5.83
CA GLN A 212 -6.35 -29.63 6.75
C GLN A 212 -6.76 -28.36 7.47
N LEU A 213 -6.41 -28.24 8.76
CA LEU A 213 -6.55 -27.01 9.54
C LEU A 213 -5.32 -26.14 9.29
N VAL A 214 -5.53 -24.97 8.66
CA VAL A 214 -4.47 -23.98 8.44
C VAL A 214 -4.74 -22.80 9.35
N TYR A 215 -3.73 -22.40 10.11
CA TYR A 215 -3.77 -21.21 10.93
C TYR A 215 -3.26 -20.02 10.13
N ASP A 216 -3.87 -18.87 10.31
CA ASP A 216 -3.51 -17.60 9.62
C ASP A 216 -2.11 -17.07 10.04
N GLY A 217 -1.50 -17.71 11.01
CA GLY A 217 -0.20 -17.29 11.54
C GLY A 217 -0.24 -16.07 12.48
N PHE A 218 -1.38 -15.38 12.59
CA PHE A 218 -1.50 -14.17 13.40
C PHE A 218 -1.31 -14.43 14.91
N THR A 219 -1.99 -15.43 15.45
CA THR A 219 -1.84 -15.81 16.86
C THR A 219 -0.44 -16.35 17.17
N GLN A 220 0.14 -17.08 16.21
CA GLN A 220 1.54 -17.52 16.26
C GLN A 220 2.49 -16.32 16.26
N TYR A 221 2.26 -15.34 15.37
CA TYR A 221 3.07 -14.14 15.32
C TYR A 221 3.04 -13.36 16.64
N LEU A 222 1.87 -13.20 17.27
CA LEU A 222 1.77 -12.54 18.58
C LEU A 222 2.56 -13.29 19.66
N TYR A 223 2.52 -14.62 19.63
CA TYR A 223 3.32 -15.44 20.54
C TYR A 223 4.83 -15.23 20.30
N GLN A 224 5.27 -15.30 19.04
CA GLN A 224 6.67 -15.08 18.67
C GLN A 224 7.13 -13.67 19.03
N LEU A 225 6.34 -12.63 18.73
CA LEU A 225 6.65 -11.25 19.08
C LEU A 225 6.87 -11.09 20.59
N LYS A 226 6.03 -11.73 21.41
CA LYS A 226 6.20 -11.71 22.87
C LYS A 226 7.50 -12.39 23.32
N GLN A 227 7.91 -13.50 22.66
CA GLN A 227 9.14 -14.22 23.00
C GLN A 227 10.41 -13.51 22.53
N GLU A 228 10.37 -12.91 21.34
CA GLU A 228 11.53 -12.31 20.68
C GLU A 228 11.75 -10.85 21.08
N ASP A 229 10.66 -10.11 21.35
CA ASP A 229 10.69 -8.67 21.64
C ASP A 229 9.56 -8.31 22.61
N GLU A 230 9.71 -8.77 23.86
CA GLU A 230 8.72 -8.53 24.91
C GLU A 230 8.48 -7.03 25.16
N ARG A 231 9.50 -6.19 24.97
CA ARG A 231 9.36 -4.74 25.12
C ARG A 231 8.40 -4.17 24.10
N LEU A 232 8.56 -4.52 22.83
CA LEU A 232 7.69 -4.05 21.75
C LEU A 232 6.27 -4.62 21.88
N PHE A 233 6.17 -5.89 22.27
CA PHE A 233 4.88 -6.50 22.61
C PHE A 233 4.16 -5.72 23.70
N ASN A 234 4.85 -5.38 24.80
CA ASN A 234 4.27 -4.63 25.92
C ASN A 234 3.87 -3.20 25.52
N VAL A 235 4.63 -2.53 24.62
CA VAL A 235 4.23 -1.22 24.04
C VAL A 235 2.91 -1.38 23.26
N MET A 236 2.79 -2.38 22.41
CA MET A 236 1.56 -2.66 21.66
C MET A 236 0.36 -2.89 22.61
N ILE A 237 0.55 -3.72 23.65
CA ILE A 237 -0.51 -4.00 24.62
C ILE A 237 -0.86 -2.76 25.45
N SER A 238 0.10 -1.92 25.81
CA SER A 238 -0.16 -0.65 26.47
C SER A 238 -1.03 0.30 25.62
N ILE A 239 -0.77 0.36 24.31
CA ILE A 239 -1.61 1.10 23.37
C ILE A 239 -3.02 0.49 23.33
N LEU A 240 -3.13 -0.82 23.18
CA LEU A 240 -4.42 -1.51 23.16
C LEU A 240 -5.23 -1.27 24.43
N THR A 241 -4.62 -1.37 25.62
CA THR A 241 -5.31 -1.16 26.90
C THR A 241 -5.70 0.31 27.14
N THR A 242 -4.96 1.25 26.54
CA THR A 242 -5.34 2.67 26.54
C THR A 242 -6.57 2.90 25.65
N LEU A 243 -6.64 2.24 24.49
CA LEU A 243 -7.76 2.35 23.55
C LEU A 243 -8.99 1.55 24.03
N VAL A 244 -8.77 0.44 24.74
CA VAL A 244 -9.82 -0.45 25.25
C VAL A 244 -9.60 -0.67 26.75
N PRO A 245 -10.02 0.27 27.63
CA PRO A 245 -9.68 0.25 29.05
C PRO A 245 -10.21 -0.94 29.84
N THR A 246 -11.17 -1.70 29.28
CA THR A 246 -11.68 -2.94 29.91
C THR A 246 -10.63 -4.05 29.86
N ILE A 247 -9.68 -4.01 28.92
CA ILE A 247 -8.61 -5.00 28.79
C ILE A 247 -7.51 -4.69 29.79
N GLN A 248 -7.16 -5.65 30.64
CA GLN A 248 -6.05 -5.54 31.60
C GLN A 248 -4.77 -6.20 31.07
N THR A 249 -4.92 -7.41 30.53
CA THR A 249 -3.77 -8.17 30.00
C THR A 249 -4.16 -8.96 28.76
N VAL A 250 -3.20 -9.14 27.86
CA VAL A 250 -3.30 -10.01 26.69
C VAL A 250 -2.16 -11.01 26.75
N ASN A 251 -2.46 -12.28 26.64
CA ASN A 251 -1.49 -13.35 26.76
C ASN A 251 -1.61 -14.35 25.59
N PRO A 252 -0.73 -14.29 24.60
CA PRO A 252 -0.62 -15.34 23.59
C PRO A 252 -0.01 -16.59 24.21
N VAL A 253 -0.62 -17.75 23.90
CA VAL A 253 -0.27 -19.05 24.46
C VAL A 253 -0.04 -20.05 23.32
N ARG A 254 0.99 -20.88 23.48
CA ARG A 254 1.25 -22.04 22.62
C ARG A 254 0.75 -23.29 23.31
N PHE A 255 -0.08 -24.03 22.63
CA PHE A 255 -0.46 -25.38 23.03
C PHE A 255 0.42 -26.37 22.30
N SER A 256 1.38 -26.95 23.00
CA SER A 256 2.09 -28.13 22.48
C SER A 256 1.09 -29.28 22.39
N SER A 257 0.98 -29.88 21.23
CA SER A 257 0.04 -30.98 21.04
C SER A 257 0.48 -32.22 21.80
N GLU A 258 0.16 -32.30 23.11
CA GLU A 258 0.12 -33.59 23.84
C GLU A 258 -0.90 -34.57 23.24
N LEU A 259 -1.78 -34.09 22.37
CA LEU A 259 -2.63 -34.90 21.47
C LEU A 259 -1.82 -35.83 20.54
N LYS A 260 -0.50 -35.65 20.41
CA LYS A 260 0.41 -36.60 19.73
C LYS A 260 0.36 -38.03 20.32
N LYS A 261 -0.24 -38.23 21.48
CA LYS A 261 -0.27 -39.53 22.15
C LYS A 261 -1.54 -40.36 21.89
N ILE A 262 -2.55 -39.82 21.23
CA ILE A 262 -3.86 -40.50 21.10
C ILE A 262 -3.92 -41.45 19.91
N ASP A 263 -3.11 -41.27 18.89
CA ASP A 263 -3.10 -42.17 17.73
C ASP A 263 -1.66 -42.53 17.31
N LYS A 264 -1.25 -43.77 17.61
CA LYS A 264 0.08 -44.29 17.32
C LYS A 264 0.34 -44.56 15.83
N ASP A 265 -0.71 -44.49 15.02
CA ASP A 265 -0.68 -44.93 13.60
C ASP A 265 -0.75 -43.76 12.57
N VAL A 266 -0.82 -42.49 13.02
CA VAL A 266 -0.82 -41.33 12.13
C VAL A 266 0.60 -40.72 12.05
N PRO A 267 1.29 -40.80 10.92
CA PRO A 267 2.66 -40.32 10.78
C PRO A 267 2.79 -38.80 10.63
N TYR A 268 1.76 -38.00 10.96
CA TYR A 268 1.77 -36.55 10.83
C TYR A 268 2.02 -35.87 12.19
N GLU A 269 3.08 -35.05 12.24
CA GLU A 269 3.23 -34.07 13.32
C GLU A 269 2.12 -33.03 13.21
N LEU A 270 1.19 -33.02 14.17
CA LEU A 270 0.21 -31.96 14.27
C LEU A 270 0.94 -30.63 14.53
N PRO A 271 0.66 -29.55 13.79
CA PRO A 271 1.28 -28.26 14.03
C PRO A 271 0.93 -27.75 15.44
N ASP A 272 1.83 -27.00 16.04
CA ASP A 272 1.55 -26.33 17.30
C ASP A 272 0.36 -25.38 17.13
N LEU A 273 -0.49 -25.37 18.17
CA LEU A 273 -1.65 -24.49 18.20
C LEU A 273 -1.33 -23.23 19.00
N TYR A 274 -1.77 -22.10 18.51
CA TYR A 274 -1.59 -20.81 19.18
C TYR A 274 -2.96 -20.15 19.38
N ASP A 275 -3.20 -19.60 20.58
CA ASP A 275 -4.40 -18.80 20.88
C ASP A 275 -4.00 -17.58 21.73
N VAL A 276 -4.88 -16.61 21.82
CA VAL A 276 -4.66 -15.37 22.59
C VAL A 276 -5.76 -15.26 23.64
N TYR A 277 -5.34 -15.13 24.90
CA TYR A 277 -6.24 -14.95 26.04
C TYR A 277 -6.18 -13.51 26.54
N VAL A 278 -7.34 -13.01 26.95
CA VAL A 278 -7.49 -11.67 27.52
C VAL A 278 -8.05 -11.75 28.94
N LYS A 279 -7.54 -10.90 29.82
CA LYS A 279 -8.13 -10.61 31.11
C LYS A 279 -8.81 -9.24 31.04
N GLU A 280 -10.12 -9.22 31.30
CA GLU A 280 -10.87 -7.96 31.41
C GLU A 280 -11.09 -7.56 32.86
N SER A 281 -11.28 -6.26 33.10
CA SER A 281 -11.47 -5.70 34.46
C SER A 281 -12.71 -6.24 35.19
N HIS A 282 -13.72 -6.62 34.43
CA HIS A 282 -14.99 -7.10 35.01
C HIS A 282 -15.12 -8.62 35.06
N ASN A 283 -14.15 -9.36 34.50
CA ASN A 283 -14.17 -10.81 34.44
C ASN A 283 -13.20 -11.43 35.45
N ASN A 284 -13.65 -12.43 36.19
CA ASN A 284 -12.80 -13.17 37.13
C ASN A 284 -11.85 -14.17 36.42
N GLN A 285 -12.19 -14.57 35.18
CA GLN A 285 -11.42 -15.52 34.39
C GLN A 285 -10.89 -14.87 33.12
N THR A 286 -9.85 -15.45 32.55
CA THR A 286 -9.38 -15.11 31.21
C THR A 286 -10.27 -15.75 30.16
N THR A 287 -10.53 -15.02 29.09
CA THR A 287 -11.33 -15.50 27.96
C THR A 287 -10.49 -15.46 26.67
N PRO A 288 -10.75 -16.34 25.68
CA PRO A 288 -10.10 -16.23 24.38
C PRO A 288 -10.44 -14.89 23.71
N PHE A 289 -9.42 -14.24 23.13
CA PHE A 289 -9.54 -12.90 22.54
C PHE A 289 -10.57 -12.86 21.39
N ARG A 290 -10.80 -13.98 20.70
CA ARG A 290 -11.81 -14.12 19.65
C ARG A 290 -13.27 -13.88 20.12
N PHE A 291 -13.52 -13.78 21.42
CA PHE A 291 -14.81 -13.42 21.99
C PHE A 291 -14.95 -11.93 22.32
N MET A 292 -13.87 -11.16 22.11
CA MET A 292 -13.89 -9.71 22.25
C MET A 292 -14.73 -9.05 21.15
N SER A 293 -14.98 -7.76 21.32
CA SER A 293 -15.64 -6.96 20.28
C SER A 293 -14.84 -6.94 18.98
N THR A 294 -15.55 -6.84 17.86
CA THR A 294 -14.93 -6.70 16.53
C THR A 294 -13.92 -5.54 16.49
N GLY A 295 -14.27 -4.39 17.13
CA GLY A 295 -13.37 -3.24 17.20
C GLY A 295 -12.08 -3.55 17.96
N SER A 296 -12.15 -4.22 19.13
CA SER A 296 -10.97 -4.61 19.90
C SER A 296 -10.07 -5.56 19.11
N MET A 297 -10.67 -6.54 18.40
CA MET A 297 -9.92 -7.47 17.55
C MET A 297 -9.22 -6.75 16.40
N ARG A 298 -9.87 -5.78 15.75
CA ARG A 298 -9.28 -5.00 14.66
C ARG A 298 -8.15 -4.11 15.13
N ILE A 299 -8.30 -3.45 16.28
CA ILE A 299 -7.22 -2.63 16.86
C ILE A 299 -6.00 -3.49 17.11
N LEU A 300 -6.13 -4.66 17.77
CA LEU A 300 -4.99 -5.54 18.00
C LEU A 300 -4.37 -6.03 16.69
N PHE A 301 -5.20 -6.44 15.74
CA PHE A 301 -4.73 -6.90 14.43
C PHE A 301 -3.98 -5.80 13.67
N LEU A 302 -4.51 -4.57 13.64
CA LEU A 302 -3.85 -3.43 13.00
C LEU A 302 -2.52 -3.09 13.66
N LEU A 303 -2.47 -2.97 14.99
CA LEU A 303 -1.24 -2.67 15.72
C LEU A 303 -0.15 -3.73 15.48
N ALA A 304 -0.54 -5.00 15.52
CA ALA A 304 0.37 -6.11 15.25
C ALA A 304 0.85 -6.12 13.79
N SER A 305 -0.03 -5.80 12.83
CA SER A 305 0.32 -5.71 11.40
C SER A 305 1.30 -4.56 11.13
N VAL A 306 1.13 -3.42 11.79
CA VAL A 306 2.06 -2.29 11.72
C VAL A 306 3.45 -2.71 12.24
N ILE A 307 3.52 -3.36 13.40
CA ILE A 307 4.78 -3.86 13.96
C ILE A 307 5.40 -4.91 13.04
N HIS A 308 4.60 -5.83 12.51
CA HIS A 308 5.09 -6.86 11.58
C HIS A 308 5.71 -6.25 10.33
N ALA A 309 5.02 -5.28 9.72
CA ALA A 309 5.52 -4.56 8.55
C ALA A 309 6.84 -3.84 8.86
N SER A 310 6.91 -3.12 9.99
CA SER A 310 8.11 -2.41 10.44
C SER A 310 9.30 -3.37 10.66
N LYS A 311 9.09 -4.48 11.37
CA LYS A 311 10.15 -5.49 11.62
C LYS A 311 10.62 -6.20 10.34
N ARG A 312 9.74 -6.33 9.34
CA ARG A 312 10.06 -6.93 8.03
C ARG A 312 10.69 -5.93 7.06
N GLY A 313 10.81 -4.65 7.44
CA GLY A 313 11.34 -3.61 6.56
C GLY A 313 10.44 -3.32 5.36
N VAL A 314 9.12 -3.49 5.51
CA VAL A 314 8.13 -3.13 4.49
C VAL A 314 8.17 -1.61 4.29
N GLN A 315 8.35 -1.14 3.06
CA GLN A 315 8.43 0.28 2.77
C GLN A 315 7.06 0.96 2.83
N ILE A 316 6.02 0.28 2.35
CA ILE A 316 4.65 0.82 2.39
C ILE A 316 3.71 -0.26 2.91
N LEU A 317 3.03 0.05 4.01
CA LEU A 317 1.88 -0.71 4.50
C LEU A 317 0.61 -0.01 4.02
N MET A 318 -0.27 -0.74 3.34
CA MET A 318 -1.55 -0.22 2.88
C MET A 318 -2.69 -0.81 3.70
N VAL A 319 -3.67 0.03 4.05
CA VAL A 319 -4.84 -0.36 4.85
C VAL A 319 -6.09 0.27 4.23
N GLU A 320 -7.09 -0.55 3.89
CA GLU A 320 -8.39 -0.04 3.47
C GLU A 320 -9.29 0.26 4.67
N GLU A 321 -9.99 1.41 4.61
CA GLU A 321 -10.98 1.82 5.61
C GLU A 321 -10.47 1.69 7.05
N LEU A 322 -9.34 2.36 7.34
CA LEU A 322 -8.64 2.25 8.63
C LEU A 322 -9.56 2.43 9.83
N GLU A 323 -10.60 3.27 9.72
CA GLU A 323 -11.59 3.52 10.77
C GLU A 323 -12.66 2.44 10.90
N ASN A 324 -12.70 1.45 10.04
CA ASN A 324 -13.80 0.47 10.03
C ASN A 324 -13.94 -0.25 11.39
N SER A 325 -15.14 -0.15 11.97
CA SER A 325 -15.49 -0.69 13.30
C SER A 325 -14.68 -0.12 14.48
N ILE A 326 -14.00 1.00 14.31
CA ILE A 326 -13.31 1.74 15.37
C ILE A 326 -14.17 2.95 15.74
N HIS A 327 -14.43 3.12 17.05
CA HIS A 327 -15.22 4.26 17.51
C HIS A 327 -14.49 5.58 17.18
N PRO A 328 -15.17 6.62 16.66
CA PRO A 328 -14.52 7.87 16.26
C PRO A 328 -13.62 8.51 17.33
N ASP A 329 -14.03 8.43 18.60
CA ASP A 329 -13.23 8.99 19.72
C ASP A 329 -11.90 8.27 19.93
N LEU A 330 -11.81 6.99 19.55
CA LEU A 330 -10.57 6.20 19.63
C LEU A 330 -9.64 6.44 18.43
N LEU A 331 -10.18 6.94 17.32
CA LEU A 331 -9.44 7.11 16.07
C LEU A 331 -8.26 8.08 16.26
N GLN A 332 -8.44 9.18 16.98
CA GLN A 332 -7.36 10.12 17.28
C GLN A 332 -6.22 9.45 18.05
N SER A 333 -6.56 8.72 19.10
CA SER A 333 -5.56 8.05 19.95
C SER A 333 -4.82 6.97 19.15
N LEU A 334 -5.53 6.25 18.28
CA LEU A 334 -4.94 5.27 17.38
C LEU A 334 -3.99 5.91 16.37
N LEU A 335 -4.41 6.98 15.70
CA LEU A 335 -3.57 7.72 14.74
C LEU A 335 -2.32 8.33 15.38
N ASN A 336 -2.40 8.73 16.64
CA ASN A 336 -1.25 9.22 17.40
C ASN A 336 -0.29 8.10 17.83
N ALA A 337 -0.80 6.88 18.00
CA ALA A 337 0.01 5.72 18.43
C ALA A 337 0.71 5.01 17.27
N ILE A 338 0.09 4.90 16.11
CA ILE A 338 0.62 4.21 14.94
C ILE A 338 2.03 4.69 14.55
N PRO A 339 2.35 5.99 14.47
CA PRO A 339 3.70 6.46 14.12
C PRO A 339 4.81 5.92 15.02
N MET A 340 4.51 5.64 16.29
CA MET A 340 5.48 5.10 17.25
C MET A 340 5.90 3.65 16.92
N LEU A 341 5.10 2.94 16.12
CA LEU A 341 5.29 1.54 15.77
C LEU A 341 5.79 1.35 14.32
N LEU A 342 5.61 2.37 13.46
CA LEU A 342 5.91 2.28 12.02
C LEU A 342 7.41 2.18 11.71
N GLY A 343 8.29 2.76 12.56
CA GLY A 343 9.69 2.90 12.19
C GLY A 343 9.86 3.63 10.86
N ASP A 344 10.55 3.01 9.89
CA ASP A 344 10.75 3.57 8.54
C ASP A 344 9.63 3.20 7.55
N THR A 345 8.70 2.32 7.96
CA THR A 345 7.52 1.95 7.16
C THR A 345 6.58 3.15 7.03
N LYS A 346 6.07 3.41 5.83
CA LYS A 346 5.03 4.41 5.58
C LYS A 346 3.66 3.74 5.53
N LEU A 347 2.67 4.37 6.15
CA LEU A 347 1.27 3.91 6.13
C LEU A 347 0.49 4.72 5.08
N LEU A 348 -0.03 4.04 4.07
CA LEU A 348 -0.99 4.58 3.12
C LEU A 348 -2.35 3.93 3.38
N PHE A 349 -3.37 4.73 3.68
CA PHE A 349 -4.67 4.18 4.00
C PHE A 349 -5.83 4.93 3.38
N THR A 350 -6.94 4.24 3.20
CA THR A 350 -8.19 4.85 2.73
C THR A 350 -9.13 5.13 3.89
N SER A 351 -9.98 6.13 3.72
CA SER A 351 -11.04 6.47 4.66
C SER A 351 -12.24 7.09 3.95
N HIS A 352 -13.41 6.92 4.56
CA HIS A 352 -14.62 7.66 4.24
C HIS A 352 -15.13 8.49 5.43
N SER A 353 -14.35 8.57 6.52
CA SER A 353 -14.74 9.26 7.75
C SER A 353 -14.37 10.73 7.73
N THR A 354 -15.38 11.59 7.90
CA THR A 354 -15.21 13.03 8.07
C THR A 354 -14.37 13.36 9.32
N HIS A 355 -14.45 12.51 10.35
CA HIS A 355 -13.72 12.70 11.60
C HIS A 355 -12.21 12.59 11.46
N LEU A 356 -11.74 11.85 10.45
CA LEU A 356 -10.31 11.60 10.25
C LEU A 356 -9.55 12.85 9.79
N ALA A 357 -10.19 13.71 8.99
CA ALA A 357 -9.55 14.90 8.41
C ALA A 357 -9.03 15.89 9.46
N LYS A 358 -9.63 15.95 10.66
CA LYS A 358 -9.19 16.84 11.75
C LYS A 358 -7.91 16.37 12.46
N HIS A 359 -7.50 15.11 12.25
CA HIS A 359 -6.35 14.50 12.95
C HIS A 359 -5.11 14.39 12.06
N LEU A 360 -5.21 14.79 10.80
CA LEU A 360 -4.13 14.75 9.81
C LEU A 360 -3.74 16.16 9.40
N THR A 361 -2.47 16.31 9.00
CA THR A 361 -1.99 17.54 8.39
C THR A 361 -2.41 17.61 6.91
N TYR A 362 -2.43 18.82 6.34
CA TYR A 362 -2.87 19.04 4.96
C TYR A 362 -2.05 18.22 3.94
N ASP A 363 -0.79 17.95 4.23
CA ASP A 363 0.14 17.22 3.36
C ASP A 363 0.10 15.69 3.58
N GLN A 364 -0.68 15.23 4.55
CA GLN A 364 -0.99 13.83 4.78
C GLN A 364 -2.35 13.42 4.18
N LEU A 365 -3.17 14.39 3.75
CA LEU A 365 -4.55 14.16 3.38
C LEU A 365 -4.78 14.44 1.89
N TYR A 366 -4.99 13.39 1.12
CA TYR A 366 -5.48 13.46 -0.25
C TYR A 366 -6.99 13.34 -0.26
N VAL A 367 -7.65 14.30 -0.90
CA VAL A 367 -9.11 14.39 -1.00
C VAL A 367 -9.53 13.98 -2.39
N GLY A 368 -10.41 12.98 -2.51
CA GLY A 368 -11.02 12.58 -3.77
C GLY A 368 -12.07 13.59 -4.20
N LEU A 369 -11.88 14.20 -5.35
CA LEU A 369 -12.73 15.25 -5.88
C LEU A 369 -13.71 14.69 -6.92
N PRO A 370 -14.91 15.28 -7.05
CA PRO A 370 -15.88 14.85 -8.05
C PRO A 370 -15.33 15.03 -9.47
N SER A 371 -15.57 14.05 -10.33
CA SER A 371 -15.16 14.07 -11.72
C SER A 371 -16.34 13.65 -12.61
N ASP A 372 -16.65 14.43 -13.64
CA ASP A 372 -17.77 14.18 -14.57
C ASP A 372 -17.57 12.94 -15.42
N ASP A 373 -16.32 12.56 -15.61
CA ASP A 373 -15.93 11.43 -16.45
C ASP A 373 -15.66 10.16 -15.65
N GLY A 374 -15.92 10.17 -14.32
CA GLY A 374 -15.72 8.99 -13.45
C GLY A 374 -14.26 8.62 -13.24
N VAL A 375 -13.33 9.49 -13.61
CA VAL A 375 -11.89 9.33 -13.41
C VAL A 375 -11.53 9.72 -11.98
N ALA A 376 -10.71 8.92 -11.30
CA ALA A 376 -10.22 9.23 -9.96
C ALA A 376 -9.39 10.53 -9.96
N ASP A 377 -9.71 11.45 -9.06
CA ASP A 377 -9.01 12.72 -8.91
C ASP A 377 -8.73 12.97 -7.42
N PHE A 378 -7.50 12.69 -6.98
CA PHE A 378 -7.06 12.88 -5.60
C PHE A 378 -6.04 13.99 -5.51
N ARG A 379 -6.34 15.02 -4.71
CA ARG A 379 -5.48 16.19 -4.55
C ARG A 379 -5.32 16.57 -3.08
N ILE A 380 -4.24 17.24 -2.76
CA ILE A 380 -4.01 17.84 -1.43
C ILE A 380 -4.50 19.28 -1.38
N LEU A 381 -4.86 19.74 -0.21
CA LEU A 381 -5.19 21.15 0.04
C LEU A 381 -3.93 22.01 -0.09
N LYS A 382 -4.05 23.17 -0.75
CA LYS A 382 -2.97 24.17 -0.78
C LYS A 382 -2.72 24.71 0.64
N GLN A 383 -1.49 24.60 1.10
CA GLN A 383 -1.11 25.11 2.45
C GLN A 383 -1.54 26.57 2.66
N THR A 384 -1.38 27.41 1.64
CA THR A 384 -1.72 28.84 1.67
C THR A 384 -3.22 29.07 1.83
N LYS A 385 -4.06 28.11 1.50
CA LYS A 385 -5.53 28.20 1.55
C LYS A 385 -6.14 27.56 2.79
N MET A 386 -5.38 26.79 3.55
CA MET A 386 -5.88 26.04 4.72
C MET A 386 -6.63 26.93 5.71
N LYS A 387 -6.10 28.12 6.03
CA LYS A 387 -6.77 29.08 6.94
C LYS A 387 -8.13 29.54 6.41
N ASN A 388 -8.26 29.69 5.09
CA ASN A 388 -9.51 30.12 4.46
C ASN A 388 -10.55 28.99 4.50
N VAL A 389 -10.14 27.77 4.19
CA VAL A 389 -11.00 26.56 4.26
C VAL A 389 -11.53 26.38 5.67
N LEU A 390 -10.67 26.49 6.69
CA LEU A 390 -11.11 26.42 8.11
C LEU A 390 -12.08 27.53 8.49
N LYS A 391 -11.89 28.75 8.01
CA LYS A 391 -12.81 29.88 8.27
C LYS A 391 -14.19 29.64 7.62
N ILE A 392 -14.22 29.12 6.39
CA ILE A 392 -15.48 28.82 5.69
C ILE A 392 -16.20 27.68 6.39
N ALA A 393 -15.52 26.61 6.76
CA ALA A 393 -16.10 25.51 7.52
C ALA A 393 -16.70 26.00 8.84
N ALA A 394 -15.95 26.81 9.60
CA ALA A 394 -16.43 27.40 10.87
C ALA A 394 -17.63 28.35 10.68
N ALA A 395 -17.68 29.13 9.60
CA ALA A 395 -18.81 29.98 9.28
C ALA A 395 -20.09 29.19 8.92
N GLY A 396 -19.93 27.97 8.41
CA GLY A 396 -21.02 27.01 8.19
C GLY A 396 -21.32 26.11 9.39
N GLU A 397 -20.72 26.37 10.57
CA GLU A 397 -20.85 25.52 11.76
C GLU A 397 -20.42 24.06 11.53
N MET A 398 -19.52 23.81 10.56
CA MET A 398 -19.03 22.49 10.16
C MET A 398 -17.60 22.24 10.64
N ALA A 399 -17.28 20.98 10.94
CA ALA A 399 -15.89 20.55 11.06
C ALA A 399 -15.22 20.50 9.66
N LEU A 400 -13.87 20.59 9.63
CA LEU A 400 -13.12 20.53 8.36
C LEU A 400 -13.50 19.34 7.49
N GLY A 401 -13.62 18.16 8.08
CA GLY A 401 -13.96 16.94 7.33
C GLY A 401 -15.37 16.98 6.74
N GLU A 402 -16.34 17.51 7.46
CA GLU A 402 -17.72 17.69 6.99
C GLU A 402 -17.75 18.64 5.80
N TYR A 403 -17.07 19.77 5.89
CA TYR A 403 -16.96 20.73 4.80
C TYR A 403 -16.26 20.12 3.57
N LEU A 404 -15.19 19.33 3.76
CA LEU A 404 -14.53 18.63 2.65
C LEU A 404 -15.47 17.62 1.98
N PHE A 405 -16.29 16.91 2.76
CA PHE A 405 -17.29 16.00 2.22
C PHE A 405 -18.40 16.72 1.46
N GLU A 406 -18.86 17.87 1.93
CA GLU A 406 -19.79 18.71 1.17
C GLU A 406 -19.19 19.15 -0.15
N LEU A 407 -17.93 19.60 -0.18
CA LEU A 407 -17.24 19.93 -1.43
C LEU A 407 -17.13 18.73 -2.39
N MET A 408 -16.90 17.52 -1.87
CA MET A 408 -16.84 16.30 -2.69
C MET A 408 -18.19 15.94 -3.30
N LEU A 409 -19.29 16.27 -2.62
CA LEU A 409 -20.65 15.95 -3.04
C LEU A 409 -21.32 17.13 -3.77
N SER A 410 -20.66 18.28 -3.86
CA SER A 410 -21.24 19.51 -4.41
C SER A 410 -21.51 19.44 -5.90
N ALA A 411 -22.52 20.17 -6.32
CA ALA A 411 -22.90 20.33 -7.72
C ALA A 411 -21.86 21.15 -8.52
N GLU A 412 -21.98 21.19 -9.85
CA GLU A 412 -21.04 21.84 -10.79
C GLU A 412 -20.67 23.29 -10.44
N ASP A 413 -21.59 24.05 -9.85
CA ASP A 413 -21.36 25.47 -9.55
C ASP A 413 -20.30 25.71 -8.49
N ASP A 414 -20.08 24.76 -7.56
CA ASP A 414 -19.09 24.87 -6.49
C ASP A 414 -17.69 24.37 -6.90
N ARG A 415 -17.55 23.78 -8.10
CA ARG A 415 -16.26 23.25 -8.59
C ARG A 415 -15.17 24.29 -8.75
N ARG A 416 -15.54 25.55 -8.97
CA ARG A 416 -14.57 26.67 -9.04
C ARG A 416 -13.81 26.83 -7.72
N MET A 417 -14.43 26.45 -6.59
CA MET A 417 -13.77 26.50 -5.26
C MET A 417 -12.74 25.38 -5.12
N ILE A 418 -12.93 24.23 -5.78
CA ILE A 418 -11.99 23.12 -5.79
C ILE A 418 -10.63 23.57 -6.32
N ASP A 419 -10.57 24.18 -7.49
CA ASP A 419 -9.33 24.64 -8.09
C ASP A 419 -8.65 25.78 -7.29
N VAL A 420 -9.41 26.51 -6.50
CA VAL A 420 -8.89 27.54 -5.60
C VAL A 420 -8.21 26.92 -4.38
N PHE A 421 -8.79 25.87 -3.80
CA PHE A 421 -8.33 25.30 -2.52
C PHE A 421 -7.34 24.17 -2.66
N PHE A 422 -7.45 23.37 -3.73
CA PHE A 422 -6.63 22.20 -3.96
C PHE A 422 -5.47 22.48 -4.93
N GLU A 423 -4.40 21.70 -4.80
CA GLU A 423 -3.31 21.68 -5.80
C GLU A 423 -3.89 21.34 -7.18
N GLU A 424 -3.17 21.72 -8.24
CA GLU A 424 -3.56 21.34 -9.59
C GLU A 424 -3.55 19.81 -9.75
N LYS A 425 -4.45 19.30 -10.59
CA LYS A 425 -4.43 17.88 -10.94
C LYS A 425 -3.07 17.54 -11.53
N PRO A 426 -2.37 16.56 -10.97
CA PRO A 426 -1.07 16.17 -11.49
C PRO A 426 -1.22 15.66 -12.93
N LYS A 427 -0.29 16.05 -13.80
CA LYS A 427 -0.23 15.61 -15.18
C LYS A 427 0.95 14.68 -15.38
N ARG A 428 0.76 13.64 -16.18
CA ARG A 428 1.87 12.80 -16.63
C ARG A 428 2.93 13.68 -17.29
N LYS A 429 4.13 13.70 -16.74
CA LYS A 429 5.25 14.43 -17.33
C LYS A 429 5.62 13.71 -18.63
N GLY A 430 5.55 14.40 -19.75
CA GLY A 430 5.92 14.03 -21.13
C GLY A 430 5.92 12.55 -21.49
N GLY A 431 5.52 12.23 -22.71
CA GLY A 431 5.64 10.86 -23.20
C GLY A 431 7.08 10.34 -23.05
N LEU A 432 7.26 9.04 -23.04
CA LEU A 432 8.56 8.35 -23.01
C LEU A 432 9.49 8.73 -24.19
N ASP A 433 9.06 9.66 -25.05
CA ASP A 433 9.75 10.11 -26.26
C ASP A 433 10.48 11.46 -26.10
N ASP A 434 10.47 12.11 -24.90
CA ASP A 434 11.25 13.33 -24.61
C ASP A 434 12.51 13.05 -23.75
#